data_e6957384057df1eadccfab108fa5481e
#
_entry.id   e6957384057df1eadccfab108fa5481e
#
_cell.length_a   1.000
_cell.length_b   1.000
_cell.length_c   1.000
_cell.angle_alpha   90.00
_cell.angle_beta   90.00
_cell.angle_gamma   90.00
#
_symmetry.space_group_name_H-M   'P 1'
#
loop_
_entity.id
_entity.type
_entity.pdbx_description
1 polymer ?
#
loop_
_entity_poly.entity_id
_entity_poly.type
_entity_poly.pdbx_seq_one_letter_code
_entity_poly.pdbx_strand_id
1 'polypeptide(L)'
;VRWLGLVVLAACKFSTNVSGDGGVDGREIDAAIDAPPDAFDDKCFGGGTFYFCLGAVPSGTEALDNNNTFDTTTCSIVNSSKIMIGTTEVCAIAAGTITLGAGQDVVVSGNLPLVLVAVTSITIDGNIDASSFDLKVGPGANPASCNSTGIDGTAAAGSTGGGGAGGTFGTIGGNGGTGGATAGGVATTPPAKSTVLRGGCKGGTGMPGTVGLTGLGGNGGGAVFFASQGTITINGAVDASGGGADGGQASKGGGGGGGSGGMIVFHSLGALTIGAAAKLNANGGGGGGGAGNVDPGDDGSDPIVTTPLVVALGGQTATSGRSKGGDGAAGPTAATPGANGGNGGGGGGGGHGLIRVLKGGINFPAGSVSPTPVD
;
A
#
# COMPACT_ATOMS: atom_id res chain seq x y z
N VAL A 1 -5.93 -6.17 58.07
CA VAL A 1 -6.90 -5.08 58.00
C VAL A 1 -7.41 -5.01 56.56
N ARG A 2 -8.65 -5.52 56.37
CA ARG A 2 -9.36 -5.50 55.07
C ARG A 2 -10.13 -4.17 54.97
N TRP A 3 -9.97 -3.47 53.86
CA TRP A 3 -10.84 -2.38 53.47
C TRP A 3 -11.71 -2.81 52.26
N LEU A 4 -13.01 -2.97 52.49
CA LEU A 4 -14.03 -3.08 51.44
C LEU A 4 -14.33 -1.66 50.92
N GLY A 5 -14.11 -1.44 49.61
CA GLY A 5 -14.58 -0.27 48.91
C GLY A 5 -16.03 -0.49 48.42
N LEU A 6 -16.95 0.30 48.89
CA LEU A 6 -18.35 0.32 48.50
C LEU A 6 -18.51 1.10 47.19
N VAL A 7 -18.93 0.45 46.10
CA VAL A 7 -19.29 1.09 44.84
C VAL A 7 -20.78 1.49 44.89
N VAL A 8 -21.07 2.78 44.91
CA VAL A 8 -22.41 3.31 44.82
C VAL A 8 -22.80 3.47 43.35
N LEU A 9 -23.72 2.64 42.88
CA LEU A 9 -24.38 2.77 41.58
C LEU A 9 -25.47 3.81 41.68
N ALA A 10 -25.26 4.97 41.07
CA ALA A 10 -26.31 5.99 40.90
C ALA A 10 -27.25 5.56 39.75
N ALA A 11 -28.43 5.10 40.09
CA ALA A 11 -29.48 4.81 39.13
C ALA A 11 -30.18 6.13 38.73
N CYS A 12 -30.01 6.56 37.48
CA CYS A 12 -30.83 7.63 36.89
C CYS A 12 -32.25 7.11 36.70
N LYS A 13 -33.20 7.60 37.52
CA LYS A 13 -34.64 7.40 37.31
C LYS A 13 -35.10 8.32 36.17
N PHE A 14 -35.50 7.74 35.06
CA PHE A 14 -36.32 8.43 34.06
C PHE A 14 -37.74 8.52 34.59
N SER A 15 -38.21 9.74 34.85
CA SER A 15 -39.59 10.04 35.20
C SER A 15 -40.35 10.36 33.92
N THR A 16 -41.23 9.46 33.48
CA THR A 16 -42.19 9.73 32.42
C THR A 16 -43.46 10.35 33.08
N ASN A 17 -43.49 11.65 33.24
CA ASN A 17 -44.73 12.36 33.48
C ASN A 17 -45.35 12.79 32.14
N VAL A 18 -46.23 11.97 31.59
CA VAL A 18 -47.13 12.38 30.52
C VAL A 18 -48.37 12.98 31.21
N SER A 19 -48.40 14.28 31.37
CA SER A 19 -49.64 15.01 31.67
C SER A 19 -50.32 15.30 30.34
N GLY A 20 -51.45 14.63 30.10
CA GLY A 20 -52.32 14.97 28.99
C GLY A 20 -52.95 16.33 29.22
N ASP A 21 -52.75 17.25 28.30
CA ASP A 21 -53.53 18.45 28.19
C ASP A 21 -53.94 18.65 26.73
N GLY A 22 -55.26 18.62 26.51
CA GLY A 22 -55.87 18.77 25.20
C GLY A 22 -55.87 20.24 24.76
N GLY A 23 -54.84 20.62 24.04
CA GLY A 23 -54.77 21.89 23.32
C GLY A 23 -54.52 21.61 21.85
N VAL A 24 -55.50 21.92 20.97
CA VAL A 24 -55.33 21.91 19.52
C VAL A 24 -54.52 23.15 19.15
N ASP A 25 -53.21 23.05 19.29
CA ASP A 25 -52.31 24.06 18.76
C ASP A 25 -51.90 23.61 17.33
N GLY A 26 -52.27 24.45 16.36
CA GLY A 26 -51.77 24.35 14.99
C GLY A 26 -50.26 24.51 14.98
N ARG A 27 -49.54 23.46 15.35
CA ARG A 27 -48.10 23.38 15.13
C ARG A 27 -47.88 23.21 13.65
N GLU A 28 -47.26 24.20 13.05
CA GLU A 28 -46.48 23.97 11.84
C GLU A 28 -45.69 22.69 12.07
N ILE A 29 -46.01 21.67 11.28
CA ILE A 29 -45.21 20.47 11.25
C ILE A 29 -43.82 20.93 10.79
N ASP A 30 -42.87 20.93 11.73
CA ASP A 30 -41.48 21.23 11.46
C ASP A 30 -40.97 20.13 10.55
N ALA A 31 -41.04 20.38 9.24
CA ALA A 31 -40.64 19.47 8.18
C ALA A 31 -39.14 19.05 8.25
N ALA A 32 -38.43 19.53 9.28
CA ALA A 32 -37.05 19.19 9.53
C ALA A 32 -36.83 17.91 10.36
N ILE A 33 -37.92 17.30 10.92
CA ILE A 33 -37.79 16.11 11.80
C ILE A 33 -38.09 14.81 11.06
N ASP A 34 -38.75 14.85 9.90
CA ASP A 34 -39.14 13.67 9.12
C ASP A 34 -38.21 13.36 7.95
N ALA A 35 -37.09 14.03 7.79
CA ALA A 35 -36.03 13.53 6.91
C ALA A 35 -35.44 12.29 7.59
N PRO A 36 -35.45 11.10 6.93
CA PRO A 36 -34.77 9.92 7.48
C PRO A 36 -33.33 10.32 7.78
N PRO A 37 -32.80 10.00 9.01
CA PRO A 37 -31.47 10.41 9.40
C PRO A 37 -30.34 9.83 8.54
N ASP A 38 -30.66 9.12 7.49
CA ASP A 38 -29.76 8.36 6.61
C ASP A 38 -29.94 8.68 5.12
N ALA A 39 -30.39 9.87 4.73
CA ALA A 39 -30.25 10.28 3.35
C ALA A 39 -28.74 10.35 3.02
N PHE A 40 -28.20 9.29 2.43
CA PHE A 40 -26.86 9.28 1.90
C PHE A 40 -26.70 10.51 1.01
N ASP A 41 -25.74 11.38 1.35
CA ASP A 41 -25.37 12.46 0.45
C ASP A 41 -24.70 11.83 -0.77
N ASP A 42 -25.36 11.92 -1.93
CA ASP A 42 -24.89 11.33 -3.21
C ASP A 42 -23.49 11.81 -3.63
N LYS A 43 -22.92 12.77 -2.91
CA LYS A 43 -21.56 13.29 -3.14
C LYS A 43 -20.54 12.65 -2.21
N CYS A 44 -20.94 11.84 -1.23
CA CYS A 44 -20.04 11.33 -0.20
C CYS A 44 -19.72 9.85 -0.41
N PHE A 45 -18.49 9.49 -0.21
CA PHE A 45 -17.91 8.17 -0.52
C PHE A 45 -16.99 7.71 0.60
N GLY A 46 -16.66 6.43 0.58
CA GLY A 46 -15.75 5.85 1.54
C GLY A 46 -16.40 5.58 2.89
N GLY A 47 -15.58 5.19 3.87
CA GLY A 47 -16.04 4.86 5.22
C GLY A 47 -14.92 5.00 6.25
N GLY A 48 -15.28 5.24 7.51
CA GLY A 48 -14.33 5.43 8.59
C GLY A 48 -13.37 6.60 8.30
N THR A 49 -12.06 6.36 8.42
CA THR A 49 -11.01 7.36 8.17
C THR A 49 -10.79 7.67 6.69
N PHE A 50 -11.41 6.89 5.78
CA PHE A 50 -11.35 7.09 4.33
C PHE A 50 -12.62 7.75 3.77
N TYR A 51 -13.46 8.35 4.64
CA TYR A 51 -14.66 9.07 4.24
C TYR A 51 -14.32 10.44 3.65
N PHE A 52 -14.98 10.80 2.54
CA PHE A 52 -14.83 12.11 1.89
C PHE A 52 -16.06 12.45 1.07
N CYS A 53 -16.24 13.74 0.76
CA CYS A 53 -17.32 14.22 -0.10
C CYS A 53 -16.75 15.05 -1.26
N LEU A 54 -17.36 14.92 -2.43
CA LEU A 54 -17.05 15.72 -3.62
C LEU A 54 -17.92 16.99 -3.66
N GLY A 55 -17.50 17.98 -4.45
CA GLY A 55 -18.28 19.21 -4.62
C GLY A 55 -19.59 19.02 -5.40
N ALA A 56 -19.68 17.97 -6.23
CA ALA A 56 -20.86 17.63 -7.03
C ALA A 56 -21.00 16.11 -7.14
N VAL A 57 -22.21 15.63 -7.45
CA VAL A 57 -22.46 14.22 -7.75
C VAL A 57 -21.77 13.85 -9.06
N PRO A 58 -20.87 12.85 -9.07
CA PRO A 58 -20.25 12.38 -10.30
C PRO A 58 -21.27 11.82 -11.27
N SER A 59 -21.10 12.11 -12.56
CA SER A 59 -22.02 11.66 -13.61
C SER A 59 -21.27 11.20 -14.85
N GLY A 60 -21.99 10.59 -15.79
CA GLY A 60 -21.39 10.07 -17.03
C GLY A 60 -20.63 8.77 -16.83
N THR A 61 -19.91 8.36 -17.86
CA THR A 61 -19.08 7.15 -17.87
C THR A 61 -17.64 7.55 -18.15
N GLU A 62 -16.70 7.04 -17.34
CA GLU A 62 -15.28 7.11 -17.59
C GLU A 62 -14.78 5.74 -18.00
N ALA A 63 -14.23 5.65 -19.20
CA ALA A 63 -13.56 4.46 -19.71
C ALA A 63 -12.04 4.69 -19.59
N LEU A 64 -11.41 3.93 -18.71
CA LEU A 64 -9.96 3.88 -18.63
C LEU A 64 -9.45 3.04 -19.82
N ASP A 65 -8.47 3.50 -20.56
CA ASP A 65 -7.98 2.81 -21.76
C ASP A 65 -6.45 2.64 -21.78
N ASN A 66 -5.96 1.79 -22.69
CA ASN A 66 -4.55 1.39 -22.83
C ASN A 66 -3.54 2.52 -23.06
N ASN A 67 -3.97 3.72 -23.40
CA ASN A 67 -3.03 4.80 -23.72
C ASN A 67 -2.74 5.70 -22.53
N ASN A 68 -3.26 5.34 -21.35
CA ASN A 68 -3.21 6.20 -20.20
C ASN A 68 -2.12 5.74 -19.22
N THR A 69 -0.96 6.37 -19.29
CA THR A 69 -0.08 6.48 -18.13
C THR A 69 -0.62 7.60 -17.26
N PHE A 70 -1.14 7.26 -16.09
CA PHE A 70 -1.68 8.25 -15.17
C PHE A 70 -0.59 8.80 -14.25
N ASP A 71 -0.25 10.07 -14.44
CA ASP A 71 0.57 10.80 -13.47
C ASP A 71 -0.34 11.48 -12.44
N THR A 72 -0.41 10.87 -11.26
CA THR A 72 -1.20 11.41 -10.14
C THR A 72 -0.61 12.69 -9.55
N THR A 73 0.66 13.02 -9.82
CA THR A 73 1.27 14.29 -9.35
C THR A 73 0.58 15.48 -9.98
N THR A 74 0.36 15.43 -11.29
CA THR A 74 -0.35 16.46 -12.02
C THR A 74 -1.85 16.33 -11.88
N CYS A 75 -2.37 15.10 -11.76
CA CYS A 75 -3.80 14.79 -11.69
C CYS A 75 -4.59 15.49 -12.82
N SER A 76 -4.10 15.36 -14.05
CA SER A 76 -4.60 16.12 -15.22
C SER A 76 -5.38 15.26 -16.22
N ILE A 77 -5.92 14.14 -15.79
CA ILE A 77 -6.75 13.24 -16.60
C ILE A 77 -8.18 13.79 -16.67
N VAL A 78 -8.92 13.42 -17.70
CA VAL A 78 -10.35 13.73 -17.81
C VAL A 78 -11.09 13.25 -16.56
N ASN A 79 -12.01 14.05 -16.06
CA ASN A 79 -12.79 13.76 -14.83
C ASN A 79 -11.95 13.53 -13.56
N SER A 80 -10.68 13.99 -13.55
CA SER A 80 -9.85 13.93 -12.36
C SER A 80 -9.76 15.27 -11.63
N SER A 81 -9.55 15.19 -10.32
CA SER A 81 -9.31 16.34 -9.45
C SER A 81 -8.51 15.96 -8.24
N LYS A 82 -7.75 16.92 -7.70
CA LYS A 82 -7.10 16.77 -6.40
C LYS A 82 -8.11 17.02 -5.30
N ILE A 83 -8.25 16.08 -4.39
CA ILE A 83 -9.15 16.19 -3.25
C ILE A 83 -8.43 15.78 -1.95
N MET A 84 -9.04 16.07 -0.81
CA MET A 84 -8.51 15.64 0.50
C MET A 84 -9.32 14.46 1.04
N ILE A 85 -8.62 13.41 1.49
CA ILE A 85 -9.19 12.33 2.31
C ILE A 85 -8.50 12.40 3.67
N GLY A 86 -9.21 12.90 4.68
CA GLY A 86 -8.60 13.27 5.95
C GLY A 86 -7.50 14.32 5.76
N THR A 87 -6.24 13.96 6.01
CA THR A 87 -5.06 14.85 5.84
C THR A 87 -4.26 14.55 4.57
N THR A 88 -4.71 13.61 3.72
CA THR A 88 -3.98 13.20 2.53
C THR A 88 -4.59 13.81 1.28
N GLU A 89 -3.77 14.51 0.51
CA GLU A 89 -4.13 14.91 -0.86
C GLU A 89 -4.04 13.69 -1.77
N VAL A 90 -5.05 13.48 -2.61
CA VAL A 90 -5.15 12.36 -3.54
C VAL A 90 -5.56 12.84 -4.93
N CYS A 91 -5.27 12.05 -5.95
CA CYS A 91 -5.81 12.25 -7.28
C CYS A 91 -7.04 11.36 -7.46
N ALA A 92 -8.22 11.95 -7.54
CA ALA A 92 -9.48 11.27 -7.70
C ALA A 92 -9.99 11.36 -9.15
N ILE A 93 -10.35 10.22 -9.74
CA ILE A 93 -11.12 10.13 -10.99
C ILE A 93 -12.55 9.83 -10.59
N ALA A 94 -13.51 10.70 -10.95
CA ALA A 94 -14.88 10.62 -10.48
C ALA A 94 -15.89 10.60 -11.63
N ALA A 95 -16.77 9.58 -11.69
CA ALA A 95 -17.78 9.43 -12.72
C ALA A 95 -19.05 8.76 -12.17
N GLY A 96 -20.13 8.72 -12.95
CA GLY A 96 -21.29 7.87 -12.63
C GLY A 96 -20.93 6.40 -12.70
N THR A 97 -20.13 6.01 -13.71
CA THR A 97 -19.62 4.64 -13.92
C THR A 97 -18.17 4.71 -14.37
N ILE A 98 -17.31 3.83 -13.84
CA ILE A 98 -15.91 3.69 -14.27
C ILE A 98 -15.71 2.27 -14.81
N THR A 99 -15.07 2.15 -15.97
CA THR A 99 -14.78 0.86 -16.60
C THR A 99 -13.34 0.80 -17.10
N LEU A 100 -12.71 -0.37 -16.96
CA LEU A 100 -11.48 -0.74 -17.64
C LEU A 100 -11.71 -2.07 -18.33
N GLY A 101 -11.71 -2.08 -19.67
CA GLY A 101 -12.02 -3.26 -20.49
C GLY A 101 -10.96 -4.34 -20.41
N ALA A 102 -11.34 -5.57 -20.71
CA ALA A 102 -10.43 -6.71 -20.76
C ALA A 102 -9.28 -6.48 -21.79
N GLY A 103 -8.06 -6.86 -21.41
CA GLY A 103 -6.87 -6.65 -22.23
C GLY A 103 -6.36 -5.21 -22.27
N GLN A 104 -6.94 -4.33 -21.46
CA GLN A 104 -6.46 -2.97 -21.27
C GLN A 104 -5.52 -2.90 -20.06
N ASP A 105 -4.41 -2.18 -20.19
CA ASP A 105 -3.45 -1.97 -19.10
C ASP A 105 -3.31 -0.47 -18.82
N VAL A 106 -3.50 -0.10 -17.56
CA VAL A 106 -3.33 1.26 -17.06
C VAL A 106 -2.16 1.29 -16.10
N VAL A 107 -1.12 2.06 -16.46
CA VAL A 107 0.06 2.26 -15.61
C VAL A 107 -0.09 3.57 -14.83
N VAL A 108 0.00 3.48 -13.51
CA VAL A 108 -0.18 4.63 -12.61
C VAL A 108 1.13 4.96 -11.90
N SER A 109 1.50 6.23 -11.88
CA SER A 109 2.67 6.74 -11.17
C SER A 109 2.37 8.10 -10.54
N GLY A 110 3.31 8.63 -9.77
CA GLY A 110 3.24 9.97 -9.21
C GLY A 110 3.15 10.03 -7.69
N ASN A 111 3.10 11.25 -7.17
CA ASN A 111 3.27 11.51 -5.73
C ASN A 111 1.98 11.36 -4.91
N LEU A 112 0.81 11.33 -5.56
CA LEU A 112 -0.48 11.25 -4.88
C LEU A 112 -1.08 9.85 -5.04
N PRO A 113 -1.76 9.31 -4.02
CA PRO A 113 -2.58 8.11 -4.17
C PRO A 113 -3.65 8.28 -5.27
N LEU A 114 -3.98 7.20 -5.98
CA LEU A 114 -5.09 7.17 -6.93
C LEU A 114 -6.39 6.81 -6.21
N VAL A 115 -7.47 7.52 -6.52
CA VAL A 115 -8.82 7.19 -6.05
C VAL A 115 -9.76 7.10 -7.24
N LEU A 116 -10.46 5.97 -7.40
CA LEU A 116 -11.53 5.79 -8.38
C LEU A 116 -12.88 5.90 -7.67
N VAL A 117 -13.71 6.85 -8.09
CA VAL A 117 -14.97 7.20 -7.41
C VAL A 117 -16.14 7.03 -8.38
N ALA A 118 -17.11 6.19 -8.04
CA ALA A 118 -18.30 6.01 -8.88
C ALA A 118 -19.59 5.99 -8.07
N VAL A 119 -20.64 6.61 -8.62
CA VAL A 119 -21.99 6.55 -8.02
C VAL A 119 -22.62 5.19 -8.29
N THR A 120 -22.51 4.67 -9.52
CA THR A 120 -23.22 3.46 -9.95
C THR A 120 -22.34 2.20 -9.87
N SER A 121 -21.19 2.21 -10.52
CA SER A 121 -20.32 1.03 -10.55
C SER A 121 -18.88 1.33 -10.95
N ILE A 122 -17.96 0.49 -10.46
CA ILE A 122 -16.59 0.38 -10.94
C ILE A 122 -16.41 -1.05 -11.45
N THR A 123 -16.01 -1.21 -12.71
CA THR A 123 -15.74 -2.53 -13.32
C THR A 123 -14.33 -2.53 -13.91
N ILE A 124 -13.46 -3.39 -13.39
CA ILE A 124 -12.08 -3.55 -13.83
C ILE A 124 -11.89 -4.96 -14.38
N ASP A 125 -11.97 -5.09 -15.70
CA ASP A 125 -11.70 -6.33 -16.42
C ASP A 125 -10.26 -6.41 -16.94
N GLY A 126 -9.58 -5.27 -17.04
CA GLY A 126 -8.17 -5.10 -17.39
C GLY A 126 -7.26 -4.99 -16.17
N ASN A 127 -6.06 -4.44 -16.36
CA ASN A 127 -5.04 -4.35 -15.32
C ASN A 127 -4.76 -2.90 -14.89
N ILE A 128 -4.70 -2.64 -13.59
CA ILE A 128 -4.22 -1.39 -13.00
C ILE A 128 -2.87 -1.67 -12.35
N ASP A 129 -1.80 -1.13 -12.94
CA ASP A 129 -0.45 -1.23 -12.43
C ASP A 129 -0.06 0.03 -11.65
N ALA A 130 -0.24 -0.02 -10.34
CA ALA A 130 0.21 0.97 -9.36
C ALA A 130 1.47 0.50 -8.60
N SER A 131 2.17 -0.53 -9.08
CA SER A 131 3.41 -1.05 -8.49
C SER A 131 4.56 -0.06 -8.68
N SER A 132 5.67 -0.33 -8.03
CA SER A 132 6.97 0.31 -8.32
C SER A 132 7.91 -0.72 -8.91
N PHE A 133 8.64 -0.34 -9.96
CA PHE A 133 9.69 -1.15 -10.58
C PHE A 133 10.69 -0.22 -11.28
N ASP A 134 11.94 -0.61 -11.36
CA ASP A 134 13.01 0.22 -11.94
C ASP A 134 12.94 1.68 -11.43
N LEU A 135 12.78 2.64 -12.34
CA LEU A 135 12.66 4.06 -12.05
C LEU A 135 11.18 4.50 -11.83
N LYS A 136 10.21 3.63 -12.11
CA LYS A 136 8.80 3.94 -11.85
C LYS A 136 8.50 3.92 -10.37
N VAL A 137 7.87 4.96 -9.89
CA VAL A 137 7.38 5.06 -8.52
C VAL A 137 5.85 4.99 -8.55
N GLY A 138 5.26 4.02 -7.86
CA GLY A 138 3.80 3.87 -7.79
C GLY A 138 3.12 5.08 -7.13
N PRO A 139 1.82 5.29 -7.38
CA PRO A 139 1.09 6.49 -6.94
C PRO A 139 1.09 6.64 -5.41
N GLY A 140 1.59 7.77 -4.89
CA GLY A 140 1.68 8.03 -3.45
C GLY A 140 2.65 7.15 -2.67
N ALA A 141 3.59 6.48 -3.35
CA ALA A 141 4.64 5.69 -2.72
C ALA A 141 5.68 6.56 -2.01
N ASN A 142 6.41 5.96 -1.09
CA ASN A 142 7.47 6.59 -0.31
C ASN A 142 7.06 7.88 0.42
N PRO A 143 5.88 7.96 1.06
CA PRO A 143 5.47 9.18 1.74
C PRO A 143 6.43 9.52 2.89
N ALA A 144 6.44 10.79 3.32
CA ALA A 144 7.32 11.26 4.40
C ALA A 144 7.19 10.45 5.71
N SER A 145 6.03 9.82 5.95
CA SER A 145 5.84 8.94 7.11
C SER A 145 6.66 7.63 7.06
N CYS A 146 7.41 7.38 5.98
CA CYS A 146 8.34 6.26 5.84
C CYS A 146 9.75 6.51 6.42
N ASN A 147 10.01 7.66 7.01
CA ASN A 147 11.36 8.09 7.41
C ASN A 147 12.13 7.15 8.36
N SER A 148 11.46 6.18 8.98
CA SER A 148 12.09 5.21 9.89
C SER A 148 12.04 3.77 9.37
N THR A 149 11.65 3.57 8.10
CA THR A 149 11.57 2.25 7.48
C THR A 149 12.66 2.08 6.47
N GLY A 150 13.14 1.04 6.07
CA GLY A 150 14.22 0.90 5.08
C GLY A 150 15.52 1.57 5.54
N ILE A 151 16.03 1.18 6.70
CA ILE A 151 17.27 1.72 7.25
C ILE A 151 18.45 1.32 6.38
N ASP A 152 19.30 2.29 6.08
CA ASP A 152 20.51 2.06 5.28
C ASP A 152 21.49 1.14 6.02
N GLY A 153 22.30 0.43 5.27
CA GLY A 153 23.45 -0.26 5.80
C GLY A 153 24.47 0.72 6.39
N THR A 154 25.54 0.21 6.96
CA THR A 154 26.66 1.05 7.41
C THR A 154 27.86 0.86 6.48
N ALA A 155 28.74 1.86 6.44
CA ALA A 155 30.04 1.78 5.76
C ALA A 155 31.16 2.02 6.77
N ALA A 156 32.27 1.27 6.60
CA ALA A 156 33.50 1.60 7.28
C ALA A 156 34.53 2.04 6.22
N ALA A 157 35.25 3.12 6.49
CA ALA A 157 36.22 3.68 5.57
C ALA A 157 37.25 2.61 5.11
N GLY A 158 37.37 2.44 3.79
CA GLY A 158 38.31 1.52 3.16
C GLY A 158 37.98 0.04 3.31
N SER A 159 36.75 -0.34 3.64
CA SER A 159 36.38 -1.73 3.96
C SER A 159 35.22 -2.25 3.10
N THR A 160 34.16 -2.70 3.71
CA THR A 160 33.02 -3.38 3.08
C THR A 160 31.75 -2.60 3.36
N GLY A 161 30.71 -2.70 2.51
CA GLY A 161 29.41 -2.08 2.72
C GLY A 161 28.41 -3.07 3.31
N GLY A 162 27.67 -2.67 4.32
CA GLY A 162 26.48 -3.40 4.81
C GLY A 162 25.31 -3.25 3.86
N GLY A 163 24.45 -4.25 3.75
CA GLY A 163 23.21 -4.19 2.95
C GLY A 163 22.14 -3.31 3.60
N GLY A 164 21.25 -2.70 2.81
CA GLY A 164 20.09 -1.95 3.29
C GLY A 164 18.98 -2.86 3.81
N ALA A 165 18.19 -2.40 4.77
CA ALA A 165 16.98 -3.11 5.22
C ALA A 165 15.85 -3.00 4.20
N GLY A 166 14.99 -4.00 4.10
CA GLY A 166 13.77 -3.90 3.31
C GLY A 166 12.78 -2.88 3.86
N GLY A 167 12.00 -2.26 2.97
CA GLY A 167 10.91 -1.36 3.32
C GLY A 167 9.87 -2.06 4.18
N THR A 168 9.28 -1.32 5.11
CA THR A 168 8.27 -1.83 6.05
C THR A 168 6.99 -1.03 5.92
N PHE A 169 5.84 -1.70 5.78
CA PHE A 169 4.53 -1.05 5.76
C PHE A 169 3.46 -1.90 6.43
N GLY A 170 2.80 -2.87 5.75
CA GLY A 170 1.82 -3.78 6.35
C GLY A 170 2.47 -4.84 7.23
N THR A 171 3.65 -5.31 6.81
CA THR A 171 4.52 -6.19 7.61
C THR A 171 5.95 -5.67 7.61
N ILE A 172 6.75 -6.20 8.54
CA ILE A 172 8.18 -5.88 8.64
C ILE A 172 8.94 -6.39 7.41
N GLY A 173 9.87 -5.58 6.89
CA GLY A 173 10.84 -6.01 5.89
C GLY A 173 11.97 -6.86 6.49
N GLY A 174 12.82 -7.41 5.63
CA GLY A 174 14.03 -8.14 6.03
C GLY A 174 15.14 -7.20 6.47
N ASN A 175 15.97 -7.61 7.42
CA ASN A 175 17.20 -6.90 7.76
C ASN A 175 18.19 -6.97 6.60
N GLY A 176 19.03 -5.97 6.43
CA GLY A 176 20.21 -6.06 5.58
C GLY A 176 21.29 -6.94 6.21
N GLY A 177 22.05 -7.64 5.36
CA GLY A 177 23.18 -8.47 5.77
C GLY A 177 24.43 -7.65 6.13
N THR A 178 25.29 -8.19 6.95
CA THR A 178 26.60 -7.57 7.24
C THR A 178 27.55 -7.73 6.06
N GLY A 179 28.38 -6.73 5.76
CA GLY A 179 29.51 -6.81 4.85
C GLY A 179 30.81 -6.85 5.64
N GLY A 180 31.44 -8.03 5.78
CA GLY A 180 32.59 -8.16 6.68
C GLY A 180 32.23 -7.75 8.12
N ALA A 181 32.87 -6.69 8.63
CA ALA A 181 32.61 -6.13 9.95
C ALA A 181 31.55 -5.00 9.95
N THR A 182 31.05 -4.58 8.79
CA THR A 182 30.06 -3.49 8.69
C THR A 182 28.63 -4.01 8.84
N ALA A 183 27.84 -3.35 9.68
CA ALA A 183 26.48 -3.79 9.94
C ALA A 183 25.52 -3.48 8.76
N GLY A 184 24.60 -4.39 8.50
CA GLY A 184 23.45 -4.13 7.66
C GLY A 184 22.40 -3.24 8.35
N GLY A 185 21.52 -2.66 7.57
CA GLY A 185 20.35 -1.93 8.05
C GLY A 185 19.40 -2.85 8.82
N VAL A 186 18.75 -2.32 9.83
CA VAL A 186 17.77 -3.07 10.65
C VAL A 186 16.37 -2.68 10.25
N ALA A 187 15.55 -3.64 9.85
CA ALA A 187 14.15 -3.39 9.55
C ALA A 187 13.39 -2.96 10.81
N THR A 188 12.53 -1.97 10.66
CA THR A 188 11.75 -1.42 11.78
C THR A 188 10.39 -2.09 11.89
N THR A 189 9.78 -2.07 13.07
CA THR A 189 8.43 -2.55 13.28
C THR A 189 7.44 -1.76 12.40
N PRO A 190 6.51 -2.43 11.72
CA PRO A 190 5.51 -1.73 10.93
C PRO A 190 4.67 -0.82 11.83
N PRO A 191 4.24 0.37 11.32
CA PRO A 191 3.28 1.18 12.02
C PRO A 191 1.97 0.40 12.23
N ALA A 192 1.20 0.76 13.25
CA ALA A 192 -0.16 0.24 13.40
C ALA A 192 -0.92 0.39 12.07
N LYS A 193 -2.01 -0.39 11.86
CA LYS A 193 -2.84 -0.32 10.64
C LYS A 193 -2.98 1.13 10.18
N SER A 194 -2.53 1.44 8.96
CA SER A 194 -2.61 2.81 8.46
C SER A 194 -4.08 3.24 8.37
N THR A 195 -4.40 4.35 9.00
CA THR A 195 -5.70 5.04 8.89
C THR A 195 -5.70 6.08 7.77
N VAL A 196 -4.59 6.18 7.04
CA VAL A 196 -4.34 7.16 5.99
C VAL A 196 -4.06 6.41 4.69
N LEU A 197 -4.66 6.87 3.59
CA LEU A 197 -4.38 6.33 2.25
C LEU A 197 -2.96 6.72 1.83
N ARG A 198 -2.09 5.75 1.64
CA ARG A 198 -0.69 5.98 1.29
C ARG A 198 -0.06 4.75 0.66
N GLY A 199 0.98 4.96 -0.13
CA GLY A 199 1.79 3.87 -0.64
C GLY A 199 2.75 3.28 0.39
N GLY A 200 3.46 2.27 -0.05
CA GLY A 200 4.51 1.60 0.70
C GLY A 200 5.78 2.42 0.88
N CYS A 201 6.72 1.85 1.56
CA CYS A 201 7.97 2.51 1.93
C CYS A 201 9.16 1.94 1.16
N LYS A 202 10.05 2.82 0.77
CA LYS A 202 11.32 2.48 0.13
C LYS A 202 12.18 1.61 1.05
N GLY A 203 12.94 0.69 0.48
CA GLY A 203 14.01 0.00 1.16
C GLY A 203 15.23 0.88 1.41
N GLY A 204 16.06 0.50 2.35
CA GLY A 204 17.32 1.18 2.68
C GLY A 204 18.37 0.99 1.60
N THR A 205 19.31 1.91 1.55
CA THR A 205 20.46 1.87 0.66
C THR A 205 21.53 0.92 1.20
N GLY A 206 22.08 0.07 0.36
CA GLY A 206 23.31 -0.64 0.66
C GLY A 206 24.50 0.31 0.56
N MET A 207 25.41 0.26 1.52
CA MET A 207 26.53 1.18 1.58
C MET A 207 27.69 0.79 0.67
N PRO A 208 28.47 1.76 0.20
CA PRO A 208 29.64 1.46 -0.62
C PRO A 208 30.71 0.73 0.19
N GLY A 209 31.52 -0.08 -0.51
CA GLY A 209 32.75 -0.66 0.05
C GLY A 209 33.93 0.31 0.00
N THR A 210 35.05 -0.14 -0.59
CA THR A 210 36.28 0.69 -0.66
C THR A 210 36.15 1.91 -1.57
N VAL A 211 35.46 1.76 -2.68
CA VAL A 211 35.10 2.82 -3.64
C VAL A 211 33.83 2.39 -4.33
N GLY A 212 33.07 3.35 -4.81
CA GLY A 212 31.96 3.03 -5.69
C GLY A 212 30.61 3.60 -5.27
N LEU A 213 29.63 3.20 -6.03
CA LEU A 213 28.23 3.60 -5.85
C LEU A 213 27.55 2.67 -4.85
N THR A 214 26.48 3.15 -4.29
CA THR A 214 25.59 2.41 -3.39
C THR A 214 24.63 1.51 -4.16
N GLY A 215 24.21 0.37 -3.61
CA GLY A 215 23.03 -0.36 -4.07
C GLY A 215 21.78 0.38 -3.61
N LEU A 216 21.00 0.95 -4.54
CA LEU A 216 19.81 1.72 -4.16
C LEU A 216 18.69 0.80 -3.65
N GLY A 217 17.95 1.25 -2.64
CA GLY A 217 16.77 0.55 -2.17
C GLY A 217 15.62 0.64 -3.18
N GLY A 218 14.83 -0.43 -3.31
CA GLY A 218 13.62 -0.48 -4.13
C GLY A 218 12.54 0.47 -3.61
N ASN A 219 11.76 1.06 -4.51
CA ASN A 219 10.67 1.96 -4.15
C ASN A 219 9.48 1.18 -3.57
N GLY A 220 8.76 1.78 -2.61
CA GLY A 220 7.50 1.22 -2.10
C GLY A 220 6.41 1.19 -3.17
N GLY A 221 5.47 0.26 -3.09
CA GLY A 221 4.32 0.18 -3.98
C GLY A 221 3.34 1.34 -3.80
N GLY A 222 2.49 1.59 -4.78
CA GLY A 222 1.55 2.70 -4.76
C GLY A 222 0.30 2.46 -3.90
N ALA A 223 -0.63 3.42 -3.94
CA ALA A 223 -1.91 3.33 -3.27
C ALA A 223 -3.05 3.56 -4.26
N VAL A 224 -4.05 2.65 -4.21
CA VAL A 224 -5.28 2.75 -5.01
C VAL A 224 -6.49 2.54 -4.11
N PHE A 225 -7.48 3.44 -4.20
CA PHE A 225 -8.74 3.32 -3.49
C PHE A 225 -9.92 3.29 -4.47
N PHE A 226 -10.72 2.24 -4.39
CA PHE A 226 -11.97 2.07 -5.13
C PHE A 226 -13.14 2.41 -4.20
N ALA A 227 -13.86 3.49 -4.50
CA ALA A 227 -15.00 3.96 -3.70
C ALA A 227 -16.26 4.04 -4.57
N SER A 228 -17.28 3.24 -4.27
CA SER A 228 -18.54 3.23 -5.01
C SER A 228 -19.74 3.26 -4.07
N GLN A 229 -20.76 4.04 -4.40
CA GLN A 229 -22.09 3.93 -3.77
C GLN A 229 -22.86 2.73 -4.32
N GLY A 230 -22.59 2.30 -5.54
CA GLY A 230 -23.14 1.09 -6.13
C GLY A 230 -22.19 -0.10 -5.97
N THR A 231 -21.85 -0.75 -7.08
CA THR A 231 -21.07 -1.99 -7.08
C THR A 231 -19.60 -1.77 -7.48
N ILE A 232 -18.73 -2.69 -7.02
CA ILE A 232 -17.36 -2.81 -7.50
C ILE A 232 -17.16 -4.24 -7.99
N THR A 233 -16.67 -4.40 -9.22
CA THR A 233 -16.31 -5.70 -9.79
C THR A 233 -14.88 -5.65 -10.31
N ILE A 234 -14.04 -6.54 -9.82
CA ILE A 234 -12.65 -6.71 -10.26
C ILE A 234 -12.50 -8.10 -10.85
N ASN A 235 -12.30 -8.19 -12.16
CA ASN A 235 -12.03 -9.44 -12.88
C ASN A 235 -10.58 -9.53 -13.37
N GLY A 236 -9.92 -8.38 -13.56
CA GLY A 236 -8.53 -8.27 -13.97
C GLY A 236 -7.55 -8.17 -12.80
N ALA A 237 -6.46 -7.44 -12.97
CA ALA A 237 -5.43 -7.32 -11.95
C ALA A 237 -5.34 -5.89 -11.38
N VAL A 238 -5.01 -5.79 -10.08
CA VAL A 238 -4.61 -4.55 -9.42
C VAL A 238 -3.30 -4.82 -8.68
N ASP A 239 -2.24 -4.17 -9.13
CA ASP A 239 -0.90 -4.29 -8.55
C ASP A 239 -0.46 -3.01 -7.85
N ALA A 240 -0.16 -3.13 -6.56
CA ALA A 240 0.40 -2.09 -5.71
C ALA A 240 1.69 -2.58 -5.03
N SER A 241 2.45 -3.45 -5.70
CA SER A 241 3.65 -4.08 -5.15
C SER A 241 4.84 -3.11 -5.11
N GLY A 242 5.75 -3.35 -4.18
CA GLY A 242 7.03 -2.64 -4.09
C GLY A 242 8.06 -3.17 -5.09
N GLY A 243 9.00 -2.32 -5.48
CA GLY A 243 10.06 -2.66 -6.42
C GLY A 243 11.22 -3.43 -5.80
N GLY A 244 11.91 -4.20 -6.62
CA GLY A 244 13.21 -4.77 -6.30
C GLY A 244 14.28 -3.70 -6.07
N ALA A 245 15.37 -4.07 -5.44
CA ALA A 245 16.48 -3.17 -5.13
C ALA A 245 17.70 -3.46 -5.99
N ASP A 246 18.56 -2.46 -6.18
CA ASP A 246 19.81 -2.60 -6.89
C ASP A 246 20.80 -3.48 -6.10
N GLY A 247 21.55 -4.27 -6.82
CA GLY A 247 22.72 -4.98 -6.29
C GLY A 247 23.81 -4.02 -5.83
N GLY A 248 24.63 -4.47 -4.89
CA GLY A 248 25.80 -3.74 -4.47
C GLY A 248 26.75 -3.52 -5.65
N GLN A 249 27.32 -2.32 -5.76
CA GLN A 249 28.30 -2.04 -6.80
C GLN A 249 29.64 -2.71 -6.48
N ALA A 250 30.43 -2.99 -7.50
CA ALA A 250 31.76 -3.60 -7.34
C ALA A 250 32.58 -2.92 -6.24
N SER A 251 33.65 -3.58 -5.78
CA SER A 251 34.47 -3.15 -4.65
C SER A 251 33.78 -3.30 -3.29
N LYS A 252 33.08 -4.40 -3.08
CA LYS A 252 32.49 -4.81 -1.79
C LYS A 252 31.30 -3.97 -1.32
N GLY A 253 30.54 -3.37 -2.24
CA GLY A 253 29.32 -2.60 -1.91
C GLY A 253 28.21 -3.52 -1.39
N GLY A 254 27.40 -3.04 -0.46
CA GLY A 254 26.21 -3.68 0.02
C GLY A 254 25.05 -3.53 -0.97
N GLY A 255 24.16 -4.52 -1.08
CA GLY A 255 22.92 -4.46 -1.85
C GLY A 255 21.84 -3.62 -1.17
N GLY A 256 20.98 -2.97 -1.95
CA GLY A 256 19.83 -2.23 -1.45
C GLY A 256 18.74 -3.14 -0.89
N GLY A 257 17.92 -2.65 0.04
CA GLY A 257 16.73 -3.36 0.52
C GLY A 257 15.56 -3.21 -0.44
N GLY A 258 14.74 -4.25 -0.65
CA GLY A 258 13.53 -4.21 -1.47
C GLY A 258 12.47 -3.25 -0.91
N GLY A 259 11.64 -2.65 -1.77
CA GLY A 259 10.51 -1.80 -1.36
C GLY A 259 9.36 -2.62 -0.77
N SER A 260 8.63 -2.09 0.21
CA SER A 260 7.42 -2.74 0.71
C SER A 260 6.26 -2.59 -0.26
N GLY A 261 5.27 -3.51 -0.24
CA GLY A 261 4.01 -3.32 -0.93
C GLY A 261 3.28 -2.06 -0.46
N GLY A 262 2.37 -1.55 -1.28
CA GLY A 262 1.56 -0.37 -1.02
C GLY A 262 0.17 -0.70 -0.47
N MET A 263 -0.87 0.03 -0.89
CA MET A 263 -2.20 -0.12 -0.33
C MET A 263 -3.27 -0.21 -1.43
N ILE A 264 -4.14 -1.21 -1.31
CA ILE A 264 -5.38 -1.33 -2.10
C ILE A 264 -6.55 -1.26 -1.13
N VAL A 265 -7.49 -0.32 -1.35
CA VAL A 265 -8.66 -0.12 -0.50
C VAL A 265 -9.92 -0.25 -1.33
N PHE A 266 -10.94 -0.93 -0.77
CA PHE A 266 -12.27 -1.05 -1.37
C PHE A 266 -13.34 -0.56 -0.38
N HIS A 267 -14.26 0.26 -0.90
CA HIS A 267 -15.50 0.60 -0.22
C HIS A 267 -16.64 0.61 -1.23
N SER A 268 -17.62 -0.25 -1.01
CA SER A 268 -18.82 -0.33 -1.84
C SER A 268 -20.06 -0.36 -0.95
N LEU A 269 -21.05 0.47 -1.23
CA LEU A 269 -22.35 0.38 -0.55
C LEU A 269 -23.20 -0.77 -1.13
N GLY A 270 -22.99 -1.11 -2.42
CA GLY A 270 -23.53 -2.30 -3.05
C GLY A 270 -22.63 -3.52 -2.88
N ALA A 271 -22.61 -4.39 -3.89
CA ALA A 271 -21.77 -5.59 -3.88
C ALA A 271 -20.32 -5.25 -4.27
N LEU A 272 -19.35 -5.84 -3.56
CA LEU A 272 -17.96 -5.97 -4.03
C LEU A 272 -17.78 -7.41 -4.52
N THR A 273 -17.39 -7.57 -5.78
CA THR A 273 -17.15 -8.87 -6.41
C THR A 273 -15.71 -8.94 -6.88
N ILE A 274 -14.98 -9.94 -6.42
CA ILE A 274 -13.64 -10.27 -6.92
C ILE A 274 -13.78 -11.55 -7.75
N GLY A 275 -13.56 -11.43 -9.05
CA GLY A 275 -13.69 -12.53 -10.00
C GLY A 275 -12.67 -13.64 -9.77
N ALA A 276 -12.96 -14.86 -10.23
CA ALA A 276 -12.09 -16.02 -10.03
C ALA A 276 -10.69 -15.86 -10.69
N ALA A 277 -10.60 -15.08 -11.77
CA ALA A 277 -9.35 -14.79 -12.48
C ALA A 277 -8.63 -13.54 -11.93
N ALA A 278 -9.29 -12.76 -11.09
CA ALA A 278 -8.73 -11.52 -10.56
C ALA A 278 -7.42 -11.75 -9.79
N LYS A 279 -6.52 -10.75 -9.83
CA LYS A 279 -5.26 -10.74 -9.08
C LYS A 279 -5.11 -9.41 -8.34
N LEU A 280 -4.96 -9.49 -7.02
CA LEU A 280 -4.72 -8.31 -6.18
C LEU A 280 -3.37 -8.47 -5.48
N ASN A 281 -2.45 -7.58 -5.75
CA ASN A 281 -1.08 -7.65 -5.28
C ASN A 281 -0.69 -6.39 -4.51
N ALA A 282 -0.13 -6.57 -3.32
CA ALA A 282 0.60 -5.55 -2.57
C ALA A 282 1.80 -6.21 -1.88
N ASN A 283 2.62 -6.90 -2.68
CA ASN A 283 3.79 -7.66 -2.23
C ASN A 283 5.02 -6.78 -2.08
N GLY A 284 6.00 -7.25 -1.33
CA GLY A 284 7.32 -6.62 -1.24
C GLY A 284 8.26 -7.06 -2.34
N GLY A 285 9.15 -6.16 -2.78
CA GLY A 285 10.22 -6.43 -3.73
C GLY A 285 11.40 -7.19 -3.11
N GLY A 286 12.20 -7.86 -3.93
CA GLY A 286 13.43 -8.52 -3.53
C GLY A 286 14.54 -7.53 -3.16
N GLY A 287 15.40 -7.86 -2.20
CA GLY A 287 16.61 -7.10 -1.87
C GLY A 287 17.73 -7.40 -2.87
N GLY A 288 18.61 -6.44 -3.14
CA GLY A 288 19.78 -6.61 -3.99
C GLY A 288 20.87 -7.48 -3.34
N GLY A 289 21.61 -8.22 -4.13
CA GLY A 289 22.78 -8.98 -3.68
C GLY A 289 23.94 -8.05 -3.28
N GLY A 290 24.78 -8.46 -2.32
CA GLY A 290 26.03 -7.76 -2.00
C GLY A 290 27.13 -8.08 -2.99
N ALA A 291 27.96 -7.08 -3.30
CA ALA A 291 29.04 -7.21 -4.27
C ALA A 291 30.27 -7.97 -3.73
N GLY A 292 31.00 -8.58 -4.64
CA GLY A 292 32.38 -9.06 -4.42
C GLY A 292 33.44 -7.96 -4.58
N ASN A 293 34.69 -8.38 -4.69
CA ASN A 293 35.81 -7.44 -4.92
C ASN A 293 35.69 -6.72 -6.27
N VAL A 294 35.36 -7.47 -7.32
CA VAL A 294 35.33 -6.98 -8.70
C VAL A 294 33.96 -7.09 -9.36
N ASP A 295 33.14 -7.98 -8.87
CA ASP A 295 31.82 -8.26 -9.44
C ASP A 295 30.72 -7.53 -8.64
N PRO A 296 29.79 -6.82 -9.31
CA PRO A 296 28.61 -6.25 -8.67
C PRO A 296 27.68 -7.34 -8.12
N GLY A 297 26.83 -7.00 -7.17
CA GLY A 297 25.71 -7.84 -6.77
C GLY A 297 24.64 -7.86 -7.86
N ASP A 298 23.81 -8.90 -7.87
CA ASP A 298 22.64 -8.96 -8.76
C ASP A 298 21.47 -8.17 -8.15
N ASP A 299 20.64 -7.58 -8.99
CA ASP A 299 19.45 -6.85 -8.54
C ASP A 299 18.42 -7.81 -7.96
N GLY A 300 17.62 -7.32 -7.01
CA GLY A 300 16.44 -8.00 -6.53
C GLY A 300 15.30 -7.91 -7.55
N SER A 301 14.47 -8.94 -7.60
CA SER A 301 13.34 -8.99 -8.54
C SER A 301 12.14 -8.18 -8.06
N ASP A 302 11.33 -7.70 -9.01
CA ASP A 302 10.00 -7.19 -8.75
C ASP A 302 8.99 -8.34 -8.53
N PRO A 303 7.90 -8.15 -7.77
CA PRO A 303 6.80 -9.08 -7.70
C PRO A 303 6.08 -9.23 -9.04
N ILE A 304 5.54 -10.41 -9.31
CA ILE A 304 4.81 -10.70 -10.56
C ILE A 304 3.31 -10.75 -10.23
N VAL A 305 2.51 -9.85 -10.81
CA VAL A 305 1.08 -9.73 -10.52
C VAL A 305 0.28 -11.00 -10.83
N THR A 306 0.64 -11.75 -11.86
CA THR A 306 -0.06 -12.98 -12.25
C THR A 306 0.13 -14.14 -11.26
N THR A 307 1.14 -14.05 -10.39
CA THR A 307 1.46 -15.07 -9.38
C THR A 307 1.56 -14.46 -7.97
N PRO A 308 0.44 -13.99 -7.38
CA PRO A 308 0.45 -13.19 -6.14
C PRO A 308 1.12 -13.87 -4.94
N LEU A 309 1.10 -15.19 -4.89
CA LEU A 309 1.68 -15.95 -3.77
C LEU A 309 3.15 -16.29 -3.94
N VAL A 310 3.77 -15.90 -5.07
CA VAL A 310 5.19 -16.13 -5.34
C VAL A 310 6.00 -14.93 -4.87
N VAL A 311 7.02 -15.19 -4.07
CA VAL A 311 7.93 -14.14 -3.56
C VAL A 311 8.77 -13.55 -4.70
N ALA A 312 9.02 -12.25 -4.61
CA ALA A 312 10.05 -11.60 -5.41
C ALA A 312 11.41 -12.02 -4.87
N LEU A 313 12.24 -12.62 -5.71
CA LEU A 313 13.52 -13.17 -5.28
C LEU A 313 14.53 -12.07 -5.01
N GLY A 314 15.30 -12.22 -3.95
CA GLY A 314 16.49 -11.40 -3.72
C GLY A 314 17.56 -11.68 -4.78
N GLY A 315 18.41 -10.68 -5.05
CA GLY A 315 19.52 -10.80 -6.00
C GLY A 315 20.36 -12.02 -5.72
N GLN A 316 20.47 -12.90 -6.72
CA GLN A 316 21.19 -14.17 -6.60
C GLN A 316 22.71 -13.94 -6.72
N THR A 317 23.47 -14.85 -6.18
CA THR A 317 24.92 -14.79 -6.26
C THR A 317 25.43 -15.94 -7.13
N ALA A 318 26.10 -15.62 -8.24
CA ALA A 318 26.67 -16.62 -9.13
C ALA A 318 28.13 -17.01 -8.75
N THR A 319 28.81 -16.18 -7.94
CA THR A 319 30.25 -16.34 -7.64
C THR A 319 30.56 -16.26 -6.16
N SER A 320 31.67 -16.85 -5.72
CA SER A 320 32.15 -16.81 -4.33
C SER A 320 32.48 -15.39 -3.88
N GLY A 321 32.13 -15.06 -2.61
CA GLY A 321 32.44 -13.77 -1.98
C GLY A 321 31.37 -12.72 -2.16
N ARG A 322 30.29 -12.99 -2.91
CA ARG A 322 29.06 -12.18 -3.02
C ARG A 322 28.04 -12.71 -2.02
N SER A 323 27.10 -11.90 -1.60
CA SER A 323 26.02 -12.29 -0.68
C SER A 323 24.64 -12.14 -1.33
N LYS A 324 23.75 -13.11 -1.10
CA LYS A 324 22.39 -13.09 -1.62
C LYS A 324 21.57 -11.98 -0.97
N GLY A 325 20.72 -11.32 -1.75
CA GLY A 325 19.62 -10.46 -1.26
C GLY A 325 18.51 -11.29 -0.60
N GLY A 326 17.71 -10.67 0.27
CA GLY A 326 16.53 -11.26 0.87
C GLY A 326 15.35 -11.28 -0.08
N ASP A 327 14.53 -12.33 -0.02
CA ASP A 327 13.29 -12.42 -0.80
C ASP A 327 12.21 -11.51 -0.23
N GLY A 328 11.41 -10.86 -1.08
CA GLY A 328 10.28 -10.03 -0.68
C GLY A 328 9.12 -10.84 -0.10
N ALA A 329 8.25 -10.19 0.66
CA ALA A 329 7.08 -10.85 1.24
C ALA A 329 6.00 -11.12 0.18
N ALA A 330 5.39 -12.33 0.19
CA ALA A 330 4.26 -12.70 -0.66
C ALA A 330 3.36 -13.77 -0.01
N GLY A 331 2.04 -13.63 -0.13
CA GLY A 331 1.08 -14.57 0.46
C GLY A 331 1.28 -14.74 1.97
N PRO A 332 1.50 -15.96 2.47
CA PRO A 332 1.84 -16.20 3.87
C PRO A 332 3.34 -16.05 4.17
N THR A 333 4.18 -15.84 3.17
CA THR A 333 5.64 -15.82 3.30
C THR A 333 6.11 -14.42 3.68
N ALA A 334 6.79 -14.32 4.81
CA ALA A 334 7.41 -13.07 5.26
C ALA A 334 8.66 -12.74 4.44
N ALA A 335 9.01 -11.45 4.41
CA ALA A 335 10.27 -11.00 3.86
C ALA A 335 11.46 -11.65 4.58
N THR A 336 12.50 -11.98 3.84
CA THR A 336 13.71 -12.59 4.41
C THR A 336 14.85 -11.57 4.53
N PRO A 337 15.77 -11.74 5.49
CA PRO A 337 16.95 -10.89 5.59
C PRO A 337 17.90 -11.15 4.42
N GLY A 338 18.70 -10.15 4.08
CA GLY A 338 19.86 -10.31 3.23
C GLY A 338 20.94 -11.15 3.92
N ALA A 339 21.70 -11.90 3.12
CA ALA A 339 22.77 -12.74 3.61
C ALA A 339 23.98 -11.90 4.05
N ASN A 340 24.66 -12.36 5.10
CA ASN A 340 25.96 -11.83 5.50
C ASN A 340 27.02 -12.25 4.49
N GLY A 341 27.98 -11.36 4.22
CA GLY A 341 29.11 -11.65 3.31
C GLY A 341 30.44 -11.21 3.89
N GLY A 342 31.53 -11.83 3.46
CA GLY A 342 32.89 -11.39 3.74
C GLY A 342 33.27 -10.10 3.00
N ASN A 343 32.53 -9.78 1.93
CA ASN A 343 32.62 -8.55 1.13
C ASN A 343 31.36 -7.68 1.40
N GLY A 344 30.58 -7.34 0.38
CA GLY A 344 29.33 -6.60 0.58
C GLY A 344 28.23 -7.45 1.22
N GLY A 345 27.40 -6.90 2.11
CA GLY A 345 26.20 -7.53 2.66
C GLY A 345 25.04 -7.47 1.68
N GLY A 346 24.17 -8.50 1.64
CA GLY A 346 22.93 -8.48 0.85
C GLY A 346 21.88 -7.57 1.45
N GLY A 347 21.04 -6.93 0.61
CA GLY A 347 19.88 -6.15 1.08
C GLY A 347 18.74 -7.06 1.56
N GLY A 348 17.93 -6.62 2.50
CA GLY A 348 16.75 -7.34 2.97
C GLY A 348 15.58 -7.22 1.99
N GLY A 349 14.68 -8.20 1.94
CA GLY A 349 13.45 -8.14 1.13
C GLY A 349 12.42 -7.17 1.75
N GLY A 350 11.57 -6.56 0.91
CA GLY A 350 10.48 -5.70 1.31
C GLY A 350 9.32 -6.44 1.99
N GLY A 351 8.67 -5.83 2.96
CA GLY A 351 7.47 -6.36 3.62
C GLY A 351 6.23 -6.23 2.74
N HIS A 352 5.12 -6.88 3.14
CA HIS A 352 3.83 -6.69 2.52
C HIS A 352 3.31 -5.26 2.68
N GLY A 353 2.45 -4.86 1.74
CA GLY A 353 1.52 -3.77 1.88
C GLY A 353 0.23 -4.16 2.61
N LEU A 354 -0.86 -3.46 2.27
CA LEU A 354 -2.18 -3.68 2.86
C LEU A 354 -3.23 -3.78 1.77
N ILE A 355 -4.15 -4.76 1.88
CA ILE A 355 -5.39 -4.79 1.12
C ILE A 355 -6.51 -4.65 2.13
N ARG A 356 -7.38 -3.64 1.99
CA ARG A 356 -8.44 -3.32 2.95
C ARG A 356 -9.81 -3.30 2.29
N VAL A 357 -10.78 -3.86 3.02
CA VAL A 357 -12.19 -3.79 2.66
C VAL A 357 -12.92 -3.11 3.80
N LEU A 358 -13.43 -1.91 3.56
CA LEU A 358 -14.07 -1.07 4.60
C LEU A 358 -15.50 -1.50 4.93
N LYS A 359 -16.09 -2.43 4.15
CA LYS A 359 -17.39 -3.04 4.43
C LYS A 359 -17.22 -4.55 4.37
N GLY A 360 -17.43 -5.22 5.50
CA GLY A 360 -17.09 -6.63 5.70
C GLY A 360 -17.87 -7.62 4.84
N GLY A 361 -17.44 -8.89 4.86
CA GLY A 361 -18.17 -10.04 4.34
C GLY A 361 -17.87 -10.44 2.89
N ILE A 362 -16.64 -10.26 2.41
CA ILE A 362 -16.25 -10.65 1.04
C ILE A 362 -15.39 -11.90 1.07
N ASN A 363 -15.75 -12.87 0.22
CA ASN A 363 -14.89 -14.01 -0.07
C ASN A 363 -13.96 -13.68 -1.24
N PHE A 364 -12.67 -13.77 -1.03
CA PHE A 364 -11.67 -13.67 -2.08
C PHE A 364 -11.37 -15.07 -2.65
N PRO A 365 -11.31 -15.23 -3.97
CA PRO A 365 -10.92 -16.51 -4.56
C PRO A 365 -9.53 -16.94 -4.07
N ALA A 366 -9.36 -18.21 -3.78
CA ALA A 366 -8.08 -18.75 -3.30
C ALA A 366 -6.95 -18.47 -4.31
N GLY A 367 -5.80 -18.03 -3.84
CA GLY A 367 -4.62 -17.76 -4.68
C GLY A 367 -4.71 -16.51 -5.56
N SER A 368 -5.71 -15.66 -5.36
CA SER A 368 -5.91 -14.45 -6.15
C SER A 368 -5.43 -13.17 -5.46
N VAL A 369 -5.12 -13.23 -4.18
CA VAL A 369 -4.89 -12.03 -3.35
C VAL A 369 -3.65 -12.19 -2.46
N SER A 370 -2.80 -11.20 -2.42
CA SER A 370 -1.62 -11.12 -1.55
C SER A 370 -1.29 -9.67 -1.19
N PRO A 371 -1.17 -9.35 0.10
CA PRO A 371 -1.46 -10.17 1.29
C PRO A 371 -2.96 -10.43 1.50
N THR A 372 -3.28 -11.27 2.51
CA THR A 372 -4.66 -11.49 2.95
C THR A 372 -5.30 -10.15 3.33
N PRO A 373 -6.49 -9.84 2.81
CA PRO A 373 -7.19 -8.61 3.12
C PRO A 373 -7.52 -8.46 4.61
N VAL A 374 -7.57 -7.22 5.07
CA VAL A 374 -7.92 -6.85 6.43
C VAL A 374 -9.02 -5.79 6.43
N ASP A 375 -9.78 -5.70 7.51
CA ASP A 375 -10.82 -4.68 7.74
C ASP A 375 -10.23 -3.34 8.19
#